data_52d6c8171bd8659da02ec3de08781f31
#
_entry.id   52d6c8171bd8659da02ec3de08781f31
#
_cell.length_a   1.000
_cell.length_b   1.000
_cell.length_c   1.000
_cell.angle_alpha   90.00
_cell.angle_beta   90.00
_cell.angle_gamma   90.00
#
_symmetry.space_group_name_H-M   'P 1'
#
loop_
_entity.id
_entity.type
_entity.pdbx_description
1 polymer ?
#
loop_
_entity_poly.entity_id
_entity_poly.type
_entity_poly.pdbx_seq_one_letter_code
_entity_poly.pdbx_strand_id
1 'polypeptide(L)' 'MAKFGNKEFDVRISEKPTLNAFEAAAYTGIGVQKLVGMAETPGCKFVLYVGQRRMFKRRMLEEYLESNFSV' A
#
# COMPACT_ATOMS: atom_id res chain seq x y z
N MET A 1 -18.81 10.67 -9.36
CA MET A 1 -18.74 10.09 -9.68
C MET A 1 -19.01 9.26 -9.29
N ALA A 2 -19.39 9.28 -9.27
CA ALA A 2 -19.57 8.64 -8.91
C ALA A 2 -19.56 7.78 -9.21
N LYS A 3 -19.59 7.72 -9.72
CA LYS A 3 -19.56 6.86 -9.87
C LYS A 3 -18.63 6.03 -9.73
N PHE A 4 -17.63 6.36 -9.63
CA PHE A 4 -16.59 5.50 -9.30
C PHE A 4 -16.75 4.82 -7.99
N GLY A 5 -17.65 5.22 -7.19
CA GLY A 5 -18.00 4.50 -5.99
C GLY A 5 -18.95 3.38 -6.24
N ASN A 6 -19.16 3.04 -7.46
CA ASN A 6 -20.04 1.97 -7.82
C ASN A 6 -19.56 0.67 -7.23
N LYS A 7 -20.45 -0.07 -6.60
CA LYS A 7 -20.07 -1.30 -5.91
C LYS A 7 -19.50 -2.36 -6.84
N GLU A 8 -19.87 -2.29 -8.11
CA GLU A 8 -19.34 -3.24 -9.07
C GLU A 8 -17.83 -3.17 -9.18
N PHE A 9 -17.27 -2.00 -8.86
CA PHE A 9 -15.83 -1.79 -8.99
C PHE A 9 -15.13 -1.72 -7.66
N ASP A 10 -15.85 -1.94 -6.57
CA ASP A 10 -15.25 -1.95 -5.25
C ASP A 10 -14.54 -3.27 -5.04
N VAL A 11 -13.29 -3.20 -4.66
CA VAL A 11 -12.47 -4.36 -4.39
C VAL A 11 -11.95 -4.22 -2.97
N ARG A 12 -12.00 -5.32 -2.22
CA ARG A 12 -11.50 -5.29 -0.87
C ARG A 12 -10.00 -5.01 -0.88
N ILE A 13 -9.55 -4.28 0.13
CA ILE A 13 -8.15 -3.94 0.23
C ILE A 13 -7.28 -5.20 0.18
N SER A 14 -7.71 -6.26 0.86
CA SER A 14 -6.93 -7.49 0.90
C SER A 14 -6.84 -8.20 -0.45
N GLU A 15 -7.63 -7.77 -1.43
CA GLU A 15 -7.63 -8.37 -2.75
C GLU A 15 -6.96 -7.50 -3.79
N LYS A 16 -6.57 -6.29 -3.43
CA LYS A 16 -5.92 -5.39 -4.37
C LYS A 16 -4.44 -5.72 -4.48
N PRO A 17 -3.89 -5.78 -5.68
CA PRO A 17 -2.46 -6.01 -5.82
C PRO A 17 -1.62 -4.82 -5.37
N THR A 18 -2.17 -3.60 -5.50
CA THR A 18 -1.49 -2.39 -5.05
C THR A 18 -2.43 -1.56 -4.21
N LEU A 19 -1.86 -0.83 -3.25
CA LEU A 19 -2.60 -0.01 -2.31
C LEU A 19 -2.03 1.39 -2.30
N ASN A 20 -2.90 2.39 -2.11
CA ASN A 20 -2.38 3.72 -1.83
C ASN A 20 -1.97 3.77 -0.36
N ALA A 21 -1.37 4.89 0.06
CA ALA A 21 -0.83 4.99 1.41
C ALA A 21 -1.90 4.82 2.48
N PHE A 22 -3.09 5.35 2.24
CA PHE A 22 -4.16 5.24 3.23
C PHE A 22 -4.68 3.82 3.33
N GLU A 23 -4.80 3.15 2.19
CA GLU A 23 -5.21 1.76 2.18
C GLU A 23 -4.17 0.88 2.85
N ALA A 24 -2.90 1.15 2.57
CA ALA A 24 -1.82 0.38 3.19
C ALA A 24 -1.81 0.58 4.70
N ALA A 25 -2.08 1.80 5.15
CA ALA A 25 -2.14 2.07 6.58
C ALA A 25 -3.29 1.30 7.23
N ALA A 26 -4.45 1.28 6.58
CA ALA A 26 -5.59 0.55 7.11
C ALA A 26 -5.33 -0.95 7.14
N TYR A 27 -4.65 -1.45 6.11
CA TYR A 27 -4.40 -2.87 5.99
C TYR A 27 -3.35 -3.37 6.99
N THR A 28 -2.30 -2.58 7.19
CA THR A 28 -1.18 -3.01 8.01
C THR A 28 -1.25 -2.53 9.45
N GLY A 29 -2.01 -1.47 9.70
CA GLY A 29 -2.00 -0.85 11.02
C GLY A 29 -0.83 0.08 11.24
N ILE A 30 -0.02 0.32 10.22
CA ILE A 30 1.12 1.22 10.30
C ILE A 30 0.67 2.60 9.83
N GLY A 31 1.13 3.64 10.52
CA GLY A 31 0.74 5.00 10.16
C GLY A 31 1.20 5.40 8.76
N VAL A 32 0.43 6.29 8.12
CA VAL A 32 0.70 6.72 6.76
C VAL A 32 2.10 7.30 6.62
N GLN A 33 2.50 8.17 7.56
CA GLN A 33 3.79 8.82 7.45
C GLN A 33 4.94 7.81 7.58
N LYS A 34 4.75 6.81 8.41
CA LYS A 34 5.76 5.77 8.54
C LYS A 34 5.91 5.00 7.26
N LEU A 35 4.77 4.66 6.63
CA LEU A 35 4.79 3.94 5.37
C LEU A 35 5.45 4.76 4.26
N VAL A 36 5.15 6.06 4.22
CA VAL A 36 5.76 6.93 3.22
C VAL A 36 7.27 6.98 3.42
N GLY A 37 7.72 7.09 4.66
CA GLY A 37 9.15 7.08 4.95
C GLY A 37 9.81 5.79 4.52
N MET A 38 9.13 4.66 4.75
CA MET A 38 9.67 3.38 4.33
C MET A 38 9.76 3.29 2.80
N ALA A 39 8.76 3.84 2.11
CA ALA A 39 8.74 3.81 0.65
C ALA A 39 9.85 4.66 0.05
N GLU A 40 10.27 5.70 0.76
CA GLU A 40 11.33 6.59 0.26
C GLU A 40 12.72 6.07 0.55
N THR A 41 12.84 4.98 1.28
CA THR A 41 14.13 4.37 1.55
C THR A 41 14.69 3.79 0.26
N PRO A 42 15.96 4.06 -0.06
CA PRO A 42 16.56 3.50 -1.27
C PRO A 42 16.50 1.98 -1.24
N GLY A 43 16.14 1.39 -2.38
CA GLY A 43 16.06 -0.06 -2.47
C GLY A 43 14.76 -0.65 -1.98
N CYS A 44 13.78 0.19 -1.64
CA CYS A 44 12.48 -0.32 -1.22
C CYS A 44 11.86 -1.13 -2.34
N LYS A 45 11.50 -2.38 -2.03
CA LYS A 45 10.99 -3.30 -3.05
C LYS A 45 9.48 -3.33 -3.13
N PHE A 46 8.79 -2.75 -2.16
CA PHE A 46 7.34 -2.84 -2.13
C PHE A 46 6.66 -1.56 -2.61
N VAL A 47 7.43 -0.58 -3.09
CA VAL A 47 6.84 0.66 -3.61
C VAL A 47 6.80 0.61 -5.13
N LEU A 48 5.75 1.18 -5.69
CA LEU A 48 5.56 1.26 -7.14
C LEU A 48 5.01 2.63 -7.45
N TYR A 49 5.55 3.28 -8.45
CA TYR A 49 5.03 4.57 -8.89
C TYR A 49 4.20 4.38 -10.14
N VAL A 50 2.96 4.81 -10.06
CA VAL A 50 2.05 4.77 -11.21
C VAL A 50 1.83 6.22 -11.60
N GLY A 51 2.58 6.65 -12.62
CA GLY A 51 2.65 8.07 -12.93
C GLY A 51 3.30 8.77 -11.75
N GLN A 52 2.59 9.72 -11.15
CA GLN A 52 3.11 10.45 -10.00
C GLN A 52 2.58 9.91 -8.69
N ARG A 53 1.81 8.84 -8.75
CA ARG A 53 1.18 8.27 -7.56
C ARG A 53 2.06 7.19 -6.96
N ARG A 54 2.28 7.28 -5.65
CA ARG A 54 3.00 6.24 -4.91
C ARG A 54 2.01 5.17 -4.51
N MET A 55 2.32 3.93 -4.90
CA MET A 55 1.49 2.79 -4.55
C MET A 55 2.35 1.77 -3.84
N PHE A 56 1.71 0.93 -3.04
CA PHE A 56 2.41 -0.11 -2.30
C PHE A 56 1.99 -1.46 -2.87
N LYS A 57 2.96 -2.30 -3.18
CA LYS A 57 2.70 -3.65 -3.64
C LYS A 57 2.30 -4.47 -2.43
N ARG A 58 1.04 -4.86 -2.36
CA ARG A 58 0.49 -5.46 -1.14
C ARG A 58 1.26 -6.70 -0.70
N ARG A 59 1.52 -7.62 -1.61
CA ARG A 59 2.16 -8.86 -1.23
C ARG A 59 3.60 -8.65 -0.79
N MET A 60 4.32 -7.78 -1.47
CA MET A 60 5.70 -7.51 -1.08
C MET A 60 5.77 -6.76 0.23
N LEU A 61 4.79 -5.89 0.49
CA LEU A 61 4.72 -5.23 1.77
C LEU A 61 4.47 -6.25 2.89
N GLU A 62 3.58 -7.20 2.66
CA GLU A 62 3.33 -8.25 3.63
C GLU A 62 4.59 -9.06 3.90
N GLU A 63 5.32 -9.42 2.85
CA GLU A 63 6.54 -10.19 3.02
C GLU A 63 7.59 -9.41 3.81
N TYR A 64 7.66 -8.12 3.54
CA TYR A 64 8.57 -7.27 4.28
C TYR A 64 8.23 -7.26 5.76
N LEU A 65 6.95 -7.15 6.08
CA LEU A 65 6.52 -7.12 7.46
C LEU A 65 6.75 -8.45 8.15
N GLU A 66 6.58 -9.56 7.42
CA GLU A 66 6.80 -10.87 8.00
C GLU A 66 8.26 -11.13 8.32
N SER A 67 9.14 -10.55 7.53
CA SER A 67 10.57 -10.78 7.71
C SER A 67 11.21 -9.77 8.65
N ASN A 68 10.44 -8.80 9.14
CA ASN A 68 10.97 -7.77 10.03
C ASN A 68 10.31 -7.86 11.38
N PHE A 69 11.08 -7.56 12.36
CA PHE A 69 10.70 -7.65 13.75
C PHE A 69 10.08 -6.35 14.23
N SER A 70 10.54 -5.24 13.64
CA SER A 70 9.98 -3.93 13.91
C SER A 70 10.25 -3.04 12.72
N VAL A 71 9.49 -1.99 12.62
CA VAL A 71 9.67 -1.04 11.52
C VAL A 71 9.72 0.38 12.03
#